data_1ca8d3d862afa1df087c2726c625d211
#
_entry.id   1ca8d3d862afa1df087c2726c625d211
#
_cell.length_a   1.000
_cell.length_b   1.000
_cell.length_c   1.000
_cell.angle_alpha   90.00
_cell.angle_beta   90.00
_cell.angle_gamma   90.00
#
_symmetry.space_group_name_H-M   'P 1'
#
loop_
_entity.id
_entity.type
_entity.pdbx_description
1 polymer ?
#
loop_
_entity_poly.entity_id
_entity_poly.type
_entity_poly.pdbx_seq_one_letter_code
_entity_poly.pdbx_strand_id
1 'polypeptide(L)' 'RGLYKTMSKDSTLSDLEIRIAFLEDQIDALNREVVSLNRDRDKLTEELQALAHLIRPLIAQMSSLGGADDSTPPPHY' A
#
# COMPACT_ATOMS: atom_id res chain seq x y z
N ARG A 1 -4.58 -13.18 -53.18
CA ARG A 1 -5.09 -12.25 -52.24
C ARG A 1 -5.55 -12.93 -51.00
N GLY A 2 -6.12 -14.10 -51.04
CA GLY A 2 -6.50 -14.84 -49.88
C GLY A 2 -5.32 -15.14 -49.01
N LEU A 3 -4.20 -15.46 -49.62
CA LEU A 3 -3.01 -15.76 -48.86
C LEU A 3 -2.54 -14.54 -48.15
N TYR A 4 -2.62 -13.44 -48.80
CA TYR A 4 -2.18 -12.19 -48.25
C TYR A 4 -3.03 -11.84 -47.02
N LYS A 5 -4.33 -12.01 -47.12
CA LYS A 5 -5.20 -11.72 -46.01
C LYS A 5 -4.95 -12.67 -44.85
N THR A 6 -4.68 -13.92 -45.17
CA THR A 6 -4.41 -14.89 -44.12
C THR A 6 -3.14 -14.53 -43.36
N MET A 7 -2.11 -14.14 -44.09
CA MET A 7 -0.88 -13.76 -43.43
C MET A 7 -1.07 -12.54 -42.57
N SER A 8 -1.89 -11.61 -43.04
CA SER A 8 -2.15 -10.39 -42.28
C SER A 8 -2.89 -10.72 -41.00
N LYS A 9 -3.84 -11.66 -41.08
CA LYS A 9 -4.57 -12.06 -39.91
C LYS A 9 -3.68 -12.77 -38.92
N ASP A 10 -2.84 -13.65 -39.40
CA ASP A 10 -1.91 -14.38 -38.54
C ASP A 10 -0.98 -13.42 -37.86
N SER A 11 -0.51 -12.42 -38.59
CA SER A 11 0.37 -11.42 -38.04
C SER A 11 -0.33 -10.62 -36.94
N THR A 12 -1.59 -10.29 -37.17
CA THR A 12 -2.36 -9.55 -36.18
C THR A 12 -2.59 -10.37 -34.93
N LEU A 13 -2.90 -11.66 -35.10
CA LEU A 13 -3.08 -12.53 -33.96
C LEU A 13 -1.79 -12.68 -33.17
N SER A 14 -0.69 -12.82 -33.88
CA SER A 14 0.61 -12.91 -33.26
C SER A 14 0.91 -11.67 -32.43
N ASP A 15 0.62 -10.53 -33.00
CA ASP A 15 0.84 -9.26 -32.32
C ASP A 15 -0.01 -9.18 -31.07
N LEU A 16 -1.27 -9.60 -31.16
CA LEU A 16 -2.15 -9.58 -30.01
C LEU A 16 -1.68 -10.54 -28.93
N GLU A 17 -1.19 -11.68 -29.34
CA GLU A 17 -0.68 -12.65 -28.38
C GLU A 17 0.52 -12.10 -27.63
N ILE A 18 1.39 -11.42 -28.34
CA ILE A 18 2.56 -10.81 -27.73
C ILE A 18 2.13 -9.72 -26.74
N ARG A 19 1.14 -8.92 -27.12
CA ARG A 19 0.66 -7.87 -26.25
C ARG A 19 0.00 -8.45 -25.00
N ILE A 20 -0.76 -9.50 -25.18
CA ILE A 20 -1.41 -10.15 -24.04
C ILE A 20 -0.35 -10.69 -23.08
N ALA A 21 0.67 -11.36 -23.62
CA ALA A 21 1.73 -11.89 -22.78
C ALA A 21 2.44 -10.77 -22.02
N PHE A 22 2.67 -9.66 -22.70
CA PHE A 22 3.30 -8.51 -22.06
C PHE A 22 2.42 -7.96 -20.94
N LEU A 23 1.12 -7.85 -21.20
CA LEU A 23 0.20 -7.34 -20.19
C LEU A 23 0.09 -8.29 -19.02
N GLU A 24 0.11 -9.59 -19.28
CA GLU A 24 0.09 -10.58 -18.22
C GLU A 24 1.32 -10.44 -17.33
N ASP A 25 2.47 -10.21 -17.94
CA ASP A 25 3.68 -10.00 -17.16
C ASP A 25 3.58 -8.75 -16.31
N GLN A 26 2.96 -7.70 -16.85
CA GLN A 26 2.78 -6.48 -16.10
C GLN A 26 1.82 -6.67 -14.95
N ILE A 27 0.77 -7.43 -15.16
CA ILE A 27 -0.18 -7.74 -14.10
C ILE A 27 0.53 -8.51 -12.99
N ASP A 28 1.35 -9.47 -13.35
CA ASP A 28 2.11 -10.23 -12.35
C ASP A 28 3.03 -9.31 -11.55
N ALA A 29 3.69 -8.40 -12.24
CA ALA A 29 4.58 -7.46 -11.58
C ALA A 29 3.80 -6.55 -10.62
N LEU A 30 2.64 -6.07 -11.08
CA LEU A 30 1.80 -5.22 -10.23
C LEU A 30 1.28 -5.99 -9.03
N ASN A 31 0.90 -7.24 -9.22
CA ASN A 31 0.44 -8.06 -8.11
C ASN A 31 1.53 -8.23 -7.06
N ARG A 32 2.76 -8.44 -7.51
CA ARG A 32 3.88 -8.56 -6.57
C ARG A 32 4.10 -7.26 -5.83
N GLU A 33 3.92 -6.16 -6.53
CA GLU A 33 4.09 -4.86 -5.91
C GLU A 33 3.00 -4.60 -4.88
N VAL A 34 1.75 -4.97 -5.20
CA VAL A 34 0.64 -4.80 -4.27
C VAL A 34 0.89 -5.62 -3.00
N VAL A 35 1.37 -6.85 -3.15
CA VAL A 35 1.67 -7.68 -2.00
C VAL A 35 2.77 -7.05 -1.16
N SER A 36 3.78 -6.51 -1.81
CA SER A 36 4.88 -5.86 -1.12
C SER A 36 4.40 -4.62 -0.37
N LEU A 37 3.56 -3.82 -1.02
CA LEU A 37 3.02 -2.62 -0.38
C LEU A 37 2.13 -2.95 0.80
N ASN A 38 1.34 -4.01 0.69
CA ASN A 38 0.50 -4.45 1.80
C ASN A 38 1.35 -4.89 2.99
N ARG A 39 2.45 -5.54 2.71
CA ARG A 39 3.37 -5.97 3.75
C ARG A 39 3.99 -4.76 4.45
N ASP A 40 4.42 -3.78 3.65
CA ASP A 40 4.99 -2.56 4.19
C ASP A 40 3.98 -1.81 5.03
N ARG A 41 2.74 -1.75 4.56
CA ARG A 41 1.67 -1.10 5.30
C ARG A 41 1.44 -1.78 6.64
N ASP A 42 1.40 -3.10 6.65
CA ASP A 42 1.19 -3.84 7.88
C ASP A 42 2.33 -3.60 8.86
N LYS A 43 3.54 -3.56 8.34
CA LYS A 43 4.69 -3.31 9.18
C LYS A 43 4.63 -1.91 9.78
N LEU A 44 4.27 -0.93 8.97
CA LEU A 44 4.15 0.44 9.46
C LEU A 44 3.04 0.54 10.50
N THR A 45 1.94 -0.16 10.28
CA THR A 45 0.84 -0.16 11.23
C THR A 45 1.30 -0.74 12.58
N GLU A 46 2.06 -1.82 12.53
CA GLU A 46 2.59 -2.43 13.75
C GLU A 46 3.52 -1.47 14.47
N GLU A 47 4.35 -0.78 13.71
CA GLU A 47 5.28 0.16 14.30
C GLU A 47 4.56 1.34 14.94
N LEU A 48 3.50 1.79 14.29
CA LEU A 48 2.71 2.87 14.86
C LEU A 48 2.01 2.43 16.13
N GLN A 49 1.49 1.21 16.16
CA GLN A 49 0.86 0.69 17.35
C GLN A 49 1.86 0.54 18.49
N ALA A 50 3.05 0.07 18.18
CA ALA A 50 4.09 -0.07 19.19
C ALA A 50 4.46 1.30 19.74
N LEU A 51 4.57 2.28 18.86
CA LEU A 51 4.89 3.62 19.28
C LEU A 51 3.79 4.20 20.15
N ALA A 52 2.54 3.98 19.75
CA ALA A 52 1.40 4.44 20.55
C ALA A 52 1.42 3.84 21.94
N HIS A 53 1.80 2.55 22.02
CA HIS A 53 1.88 1.89 23.33
C HIS A 53 2.96 2.51 24.20
N LEU A 54 4.03 2.97 23.60
CA LEU A 54 5.09 3.61 24.36
C LEU A 54 4.71 5.01 24.78
N ILE A 55 3.96 5.68 23.96
CA ILE A 55 3.62 7.06 24.21
C ILE A 55 2.47 7.22 25.19
N ARG A 56 1.51 6.32 25.16
CA ARG A 56 0.33 6.46 26.01
C ARG A 56 0.64 6.61 27.48
N PRO A 57 1.49 5.76 28.05
CA PRO A 57 1.80 5.93 29.45
C PRO A 57 2.50 7.26 29.73
N LEU A 58 3.31 7.73 28.79
CA LEU A 58 3.99 8.99 28.97
C LEU A 58 3.01 10.14 28.97
N ILE A 59 2.03 10.09 28.09
CA ILE A 59 1.01 11.12 28.05
C ILE A 59 0.19 11.10 29.31
N ALA A 60 -0.17 9.91 29.78
CA ALA A 60 -0.93 9.78 31.01
C ALA A 60 -0.15 10.35 32.20
N GLN A 61 1.15 10.11 32.19
CA GLN A 61 1.98 10.62 33.25
C GLN A 61 2.06 12.12 33.19
N MET A 62 2.25 12.68 32.06
CA MET A 62 2.30 14.12 31.89
C MET A 62 0.98 14.77 32.23
N SER A 63 -0.08 14.14 31.85
CA SER A 63 -1.40 14.64 32.13
C SER A 63 -1.65 14.65 33.62
N SER A 64 -1.22 13.62 34.30
CA SER A 64 -1.37 13.50 35.72
C SER A 64 -0.57 14.60 36.43
N LEU A 65 0.64 14.82 35.98
CA LEU A 65 1.47 15.86 36.57
C LEU A 65 0.90 17.24 36.31
N GLY A 66 0.49 17.45 35.08
CA GLY A 66 -0.10 18.70 34.71
C GLY A 66 -1.39 18.97 35.47
N GLY A 67 -2.19 17.92 35.60
CA GLY A 67 -3.43 18.09 36.33
C GLY A 67 -3.19 18.40 37.77
N ALA A 68 -2.16 17.77 38.29
CA ALA A 68 -1.86 18.06 39.64
C ALA A 68 -1.42 19.51 39.77
N ASP A 69 -0.76 19.95 38.77
CA ASP A 69 -0.20 21.16 38.87
C ASP A 69 -1.11 22.20 38.60
N ASP A 70 -2.02 22.09 37.94
CA ASP A 70 -2.58 23.07 37.45
C ASP A 70 -3.85 23.08 37.43
N SER A 71 -4.06 23.64 37.80
CA SER A 71 -5.35 23.78 37.80
C SER A 71 -5.72 24.23 36.53
N THR A 72 -4.93 24.40 35.74
CA THR A 72 -5.38 24.93 34.61
C THR A 72 -5.99 23.95 33.82
N PRO A 73 -6.88 24.26 33.28
CA PRO A 73 -7.62 23.45 32.58
C PRO A 73 -7.05 23.02 31.42
N PRO A 74 -7.15 22.12 31.18
CA PRO A 74 -6.68 21.62 30.11
C PRO A 74 -7.55 21.80 29.09
N PRO A 75 -7.26 21.95 28.36
CA PRO A 75 -7.92 22.16 27.33
C PRO A 75 -8.60 21.12 26.88
N HIS A 76 -8.93 20.61 26.86
CA HIS A 76 -9.51 19.68 26.46
C HIS A 76 -10.06 19.98 25.46
N TYR A 77 -9.97 20.05 25.01
CA TYR A 77 -10.51 20.22 23.94
C TYR A 77 -10.32 19.16 23.22
#